data_6afc857f3186c3d4aec638034bc65433
#
_entry.id   6afc857f3186c3d4aec638034bc65433
#
_cell.length_a   1.000
_cell.length_b   1.000
_cell.length_c   1.000
_cell.angle_alpha   90.00
_cell.angle_beta   90.00
_cell.angle_gamma   90.00
#
_symmetry.space_group_name_H-M   'P 1'
#
loop_
_entity.id
_entity.type
_entity.pdbx_description
1 polymer ?
#
loop_
_entity_poly.entity_id
_entity_poly.type
_entity_poly.pdbx_seq_one_letter_code
_entity_poly.pdbx_strand_id
1 'polypeptide(L)'
;MRLLLSFAALFLSVVLLQTSTGGLGPLDALSGFALGFTTQQIGLLGSAHFFGFLIGCWWAPRVMGKVGHSRAFAAFTATGAIGLLAHMLVLDPYAWAAMRIASGLCIAGCYTVVEAWMQAKVTNSTRGRAMATYRI
;
A
#
# COMPACT_ATOMS: atom_id res chain seq x y z
N MET A 1 -5.11 27.99 -5.69
CA MET A 1 -4.62 27.64 -4.35
C MET A 1 -5.21 26.34 -3.82
N ARG A 2 -6.53 26.16 -3.72
CA ARG A 2 -7.15 24.91 -3.22
C ARG A 2 -6.78 23.65 -4.03
N LEU A 3 -6.65 23.75 -5.36
CA LEU A 3 -6.23 22.63 -6.21
C LEU A 3 -4.79 22.21 -5.92
N LEU A 4 -3.87 23.16 -5.80
CA LEU A 4 -2.46 22.90 -5.47
C LEU A 4 -2.31 22.23 -4.10
N LEU A 5 -3.08 22.67 -3.10
CA LEU A 5 -3.09 22.06 -1.77
C LEU A 5 -3.63 20.61 -1.81
N SER A 6 -4.66 20.35 -2.61
CA SER A 6 -5.19 19.00 -2.77
C SER A 6 -4.18 18.06 -3.45
N PHE A 7 -3.43 18.54 -4.44
CA PHE A 7 -2.36 17.75 -5.05
C PHE A 7 -1.17 17.55 -4.12
N ALA A 8 -0.78 18.57 -3.36
CA ALA A 8 0.29 18.44 -2.38
C ALA A 8 -0.02 17.37 -1.32
N ALA A 9 -1.24 17.34 -0.79
CA ALA A 9 -1.68 16.31 0.15
C ALA A 9 -1.66 14.91 -0.47
N LEU A 10 -2.09 14.77 -1.73
CA LEU A 10 -2.04 13.52 -2.48
C LEU A 10 -0.60 13.01 -2.66
N PHE A 11 0.29 13.87 -3.15
CA PHE A 11 1.69 13.52 -3.36
C PHE A 11 2.40 13.20 -2.04
N LEU A 12 2.13 13.93 -0.97
CA LEU A 12 2.65 13.60 0.35
C LEU A 12 2.19 12.22 0.82
N SER A 13 0.92 11.88 0.61
CA SER A 13 0.39 10.55 0.93
C SER A 13 1.13 9.46 0.15
N VAL A 14 1.40 9.68 -1.14
CA VAL A 14 2.16 8.73 -1.97
C VAL A 14 3.59 8.59 -1.47
N VAL A 15 4.28 9.69 -1.17
CA VAL A 15 5.66 9.65 -0.62
C VAL A 15 5.71 8.83 0.67
N LEU A 16 4.77 9.05 1.58
CA LEU A 16 4.69 8.31 2.84
C LEU A 16 4.41 6.82 2.61
N LEU A 17 3.50 6.48 1.68
CA LEU A 17 3.23 5.10 1.30
C LEU A 17 4.47 4.43 0.69
N GLN A 18 5.14 5.08 -0.24
CA GLN A 18 6.35 4.56 -0.90
C GLN A 18 7.49 4.34 0.10
N THR A 19 7.70 5.29 1.00
CA THR A 19 8.72 5.18 2.04
C THR A 19 8.43 3.99 2.97
N SER A 20 7.18 3.85 3.40
CA SER A 20 6.75 2.75 4.26
C SER A 20 6.92 1.39 3.58
N THR A 21 6.44 1.25 2.35
CA THR A 21 6.49 -0.03 1.63
C THR A 21 7.89 -0.40 1.15
N GLY A 22 8.67 0.59 0.72
CA GLY A 22 10.04 0.38 0.25
C GLY A 22 10.98 -0.12 1.35
N GLY A 23 10.77 0.32 2.59
CA GLY A 23 11.56 -0.13 3.74
C GLY A 23 11.12 -1.47 4.30
N LEU A 24 9.85 -1.81 4.20
CA LEU A 24 9.28 -2.97 4.89
C LEU A 24 9.80 -4.32 4.36
N GLY A 25 9.98 -4.47 3.06
CA GLY A 25 10.50 -5.70 2.46
C GLY A 25 11.90 -6.09 2.96
N PRO A 26 12.90 -5.21 2.83
CA PRO A 26 14.23 -5.43 3.39
C PRO A 26 14.23 -5.63 4.92
N LEU A 27 13.41 -4.86 5.64
CA LEU A 27 13.32 -4.98 7.10
C LEU A 27 12.78 -6.35 7.52
N ASP A 28 11.73 -6.85 6.87
CA ASP A 28 11.18 -8.18 7.14
C ASP A 28 12.18 -9.29 6.84
N ALA A 29 12.95 -9.15 5.74
CA ALA A 29 13.98 -10.10 5.40
C ALA A 29 15.08 -10.15 6.47
N LEU A 30 15.62 -9.00 6.87
CA LEU A 30 16.66 -8.91 7.89
C LEU A 30 16.15 -9.41 9.27
N SER A 31 14.96 -9.00 9.66
CA SER A 31 14.33 -9.44 10.91
C SER A 31 14.03 -10.94 10.90
N GLY A 32 13.55 -11.47 9.77
CA GLY A 32 13.29 -12.89 9.60
C GLY A 32 14.56 -13.73 9.72
N PHE A 33 15.66 -13.29 9.10
CA PHE A 33 16.97 -13.96 9.27
C PHE A 33 17.44 -13.92 10.73
N ALA A 34 17.30 -12.79 11.41
CA ALA A 34 17.66 -12.64 12.82
C ALA A 34 16.83 -13.55 13.73
N LEU A 35 15.59 -13.86 13.34
CA LEU A 35 14.69 -14.79 14.04
C LEU A 35 14.88 -16.27 13.62
N GLY A 36 15.83 -16.54 12.71
CA GLY A 36 16.12 -17.91 12.26
C GLY A 36 15.17 -18.43 11.18
N PHE A 37 14.45 -17.57 10.48
CA PHE A 37 13.61 -17.98 9.35
C PHE A 37 14.48 -18.51 8.19
N THR A 38 14.01 -19.55 7.54
CA THR A 38 14.70 -20.09 6.35
C THR A 38 14.57 -19.14 5.15
N THR A 39 15.50 -19.24 4.19
CA THR A 39 15.46 -18.48 2.94
C THR A 39 14.13 -18.68 2.19
N GLN A 40 13.57 -19.89 2.22
CA GLN A 40 12.26 -20.19 1.63
C GLN A 40 11.12 -19.44 2.33
N GLN A 41 11.12 -19.39 3.66
CA GLN A 41 10.13 -18.65 4.45
C GLN A 41 10.20 -17.15 4.15
N ILE A 42 11.41 -16.59 4.06
CA ILE A 42 11.60 -15.18 3.70
C ILE A 42 11.12 -14.90 2.27
N GLY A 43 11.43 -15.78 1.32
CA GLY A 43 10.89 -15.69 -0.04
C GLY A 43 9.37 -15.75 -0.09
N LEU A 44 8.76 -16.53 0.79
CA LEU A 44 7.30 -16.61 0.95
C LEU A 44 6.69 -15.25 1.36
N LEU A 45 7.36 -14.48 2.22
CA LEU A 45 6.89 -13.17 2.65
C LEU A 45 6.74 -12.20 1.47
N GLY A 46 7.72 -12.18 0.58
CA GLY A 46 7.65 -11.38 -0.65
C GLY A 46 6.52 -11.82 -1.59
N SER A 47 6.43 -13.13 -1.84
CA SER A 47 5.36 -13.69 -2.68
C SER A 47 3.96 -13.44 -2.10
N ALA A 48 3.81 -13.56 -0.79
CA ALA A 48 2.57 -13.28 -0.07
C ALA A 48 2.13 -11.82 -0.24
N HIS A 49 3.08 -10.88 -0.16
CA HIS A 49 2.79 -9.46 -0.38
C HIS A 49 2.25 -9.20 -1.79
N PHE A 50 2.91 -9.71 -2.83
CA PHE A 50 2.46 -9.52 -4.21
C PHE A 50 1.13 -10.23 -4.49
N PHE A 51 0.89 -11.40 -3.90
CA PHE A 51 -0.40 -12.06 -3.98
C PHE A 51 -1.53 -11.21 -3.39
N GLY A 52 -1.31 -10.65 -2.20
CA GLY A 52 -2.23 -9.69 -1.58
C GLY A 52 -2.45 -8.45 -2.45
N PHE A 53 -1.38 -7.93 -3.05
CA PHE A 53 -1.44 -6.78 -3.96
C PHE A 53 -2.35 -7.06 -5.17
N LEU A 54 -2.23 -8.20 -5.81
CA LEU A 54 -3.11 -8.61 -6.92
C LEU A 54 -4.57 -8.66 -6.50
N ILE A 55 -4.87 -9.25 -5.33
CA ILE A 55 -6.23 -9.27 -4.79
C ILE A 55 -6.73 -7.85 -4.55
N GLY A 56 -5.87 -6.99 -4.00
CA GLY A 56 -6.18 -5.58 -3.73
C GLY A 56 -6.54 -4.80 -4.99
N CYS A 57 -5.79 -4.97 -6.08
CA CYS A 57 -6.07 -4.34 -7.36
C CYS A 57 -7.47 -4.67 -7.89
N TRP A 58 -7.91 -5.90 -7.69
CA TRP A 58 -9.24 -6.36 -8.13
C TRP A 58 -10.35 -5.92 -7.18
N TRP A 59 -10.11 -5.90 -5.88
CA TRP A 59 -11.13 -5.65 -4.85
C TRP A 59 -11.30 -4.18 -4.49
N ALA A 60 -10.21 -3.39 -4.49
CA ALA A 60 -10.22 -2.00 -4.06
C ALA A 60 -11.21 -1.10 -4.83
N PRO A 61 -11.38 -1.22 -6.17
CA PRO A 61 -12.37 -0.42 -6.87
C PRO A 61 -13.79 -0.64 -6.37
N ARG A 62 -14.13 -1.86 -5.96
CA ARG A 62 -15.45 -2.22 -5.41
C ARG A 62 -15.69 -1.61 -4.05
N VAL A 63 -14.68 -1.64 -3.18
CA VAL A 63 -14.75 -0.99 -1.86
C VAL A 63 -14.91 0.51 -2.03
N MET A 64 -14.05 1.12 -2.86
CA MET A 64 -14.09 2.55 -3.15
C MET A 64 -15.44 3.00 -3.72
N GLY A 65 -16.04 2.21 -4.61
CA GLY A 65 -17.37 2.50 -5.18
C GLY A 65 -18.49 2.47 -4.14
N LYS A 66 -18.35 1.67 -3.08
CA LYS A 66 -19.36 1.57 -2.00
C LYS A 66 -19.23 2.64 -0.93
N VAL A 67 -18.00 2.95 -0.50
CA VAL A 67 -17.75 3.82 0.67
C VAL A 67 -17.18 5.19 0.31
N GLY A 68 -16.76 5.38 -0.94
CA GLY A 68 -16.12 6.60 -1.43
C GLY A 68 -14.60 6.62 -1.19
N HIS A 69 -13.91 7.54 -1.86
CA HIS A 69 -12.44 7.60 -1.90
C HIS A 69 -11.80 7.79 -0.52
N SER A 70 -12.22 8.81 0.24
CA SER A 70 -11.60 9.15 1.53
C SER A 70 -11.75 8.05 2.57
N ARG A 71 -12.96 7.45 2.65
CA ARG A 71 -13.22 6.36 3.60
C ARG A 71 -12.48 5.08 3.22
N ALA A 72 -12.42 4.75 1.92
CA ALA A 72 -11.66 3.61 1.43
C ALA A 72 -10.16 3.78 1.73
N PHE A 73 -9.58 4.95 1.47
CA PHE A 73 -8.19 5.25 1.78
C PHE A 73 -7.91 5.10 3.28
N ALA A 74 -8.73 5.69 4.14
CA ALA A 74 -8.57 5.60 5.59
C ALA A 74 -8.67 4.15 6.08
N ALA A 75 -9.61 3.36 5.55
CA ALA A 75 -9.76 1.95 5.92
C ALA A 75 -8.54 1.11 5.51
N PHE A 76 -8.07 1.26 4.26
CA PHE A 76 -6.87 0.54 3.80
C PHE A 76 -5.63 0.93 4.60
N THR A 77 -5.42 2.23 4.84
CA THR A 77 -4.28 2.72 5.62
C THR A 77 -4.31 2.19 7.06
N ALA A 78 -5.45 2.27 7.73
CA ALA A 78 -5.60 1.78 9.10
C ALA A 78 -5.39 0.27 9.20
N THR A 79 -5.99 -0.50 8.29
CA THR A 79 -5.83 -1.97 8.27
C THR A 79 -4.39 -2.37 7.97
N GLY A 80 -3.72 -1.66 7.05
CA GLY A 80 -2.31 -1.88 6.75
C GLY A 80 -1.40 -1.58 7.94
N ALA A 81 -1.66 -0.50 8.68
CA ALA A 81 -0.92 -0.15 9.88
C ALA A 81 -1.10 -1.18 11.01
N ILE A 82 -2.32 -1.66 11.22
CA ILE A 82 -2.60 -2.74 12.19
C ILE A 82 -1.86 -4.01 11.80
N GLY A 83 -1.89 -4.40 10.53
CA GLY A 83 -1.17 -5.56 10.01
C GLY A 83 0.33 -5.46 10.25
N LEU A 84 0.91 -4.27 10.05
CA LEU A 84 2.33 -4.02 10.29
C LEU A 84 2.69 -4.16 11.79
N LEU A 85 1.91 -3.54 12.66
CA LEU A 85 2.13 -3.64 14.10
C LEU A 85 1.97 -5.07 14.63
N ALA A 86 1.10 -5.85 14.02
CA ALA A 86 0.87 -7.25 14.39
C ALA A 86 2.12 -8.13 14.17
N HIS A 87 3.03 -7.78 13.26
CA HIS A 87 4.32 -8.49 13.10
C HIS A 87 5.14 -8.51 14.41
N MET A 88 5.00 -7.49 15.24
CA MET A 88 5.71 -7.41 16.52
C MET A 88 5.13 -8.34 17.59
N LEU A 89 3.88 -8.77 17.43
CA LEU A 89 3.18 -9.57 18.42
C LEU A 89 3.33 -11.08 18.20
N VAL A 90 3.57 -11.50 16.97
CA VAL A 90 3.65 -12.92 16.60
C VAL A 90 4.92 -13.15 15.76
N LEU A 91 5.83 -13.95 16.28
CA LEU A 91 7.12 -14.25 15.65
C LEU A 91 7.07 -15.61 14.94
N ASP A 92 6.13 -15.74 13.99
CA ASP A 92 5.95 -16.93 13.18
C ASP A 92 5.96 -16.57 11.68
N PRO A 93 6.76 -17.28 10.83
CA PRO A 93 6.89 -16.96 9.43
C PRO A 93 5.57 -17.06 8.63
N TYR A 94 4.71 -17.99 8.98
CA TYR A 94 3.42 -18.16 8.30
C TYR A 94 2.40 -17.10 8.72
N ALA A 95 2.41 -16.69 9.99
CA ALA A 95 1.63 -15.55 10.46
C ALA A 95 2.09 -14.26 9.76
N TRP A 96 3.40 -14.05 9.62
CA TRP A 96 3.95 -12.93 8.86
C TRP A 96 3.53 -12.97 7.40
N ALA A 97 3.53 -14.13 6.75
CA ALA A 97 3.03 -14.27 5.38
C ALA A 97 1.57 -13.84 5.24
N ALA A 98 0.70 -14.24 6.18
CA ALA A 98 -0.70 -13.79 6.19
C ALA A 98 -0.83 -12.27 6.36
N MET A 99 -0.03 -11.68 7.26
CA MET A 99 0.02 -10.21 7.44
C MET A 99 0.56 -9.50 6.19
N ARG A 100 1.48 -10.12 5.46
CA ARG A 100 2.01 -9.61 4.20
C ARG A 100 0.97 -9.64 3.07
N ILE A 101 0.09 -10.64 3.03
CA ILE A 101 -1.06 -10.64 2.11
C ILE A 101 -1.97 -9.45 2.43
N ALA A 102 -2.32 -9.26 3.70
CA ALA A 102 -3.16 -8.13 4.12
C ALA A 102 -2.52 -6.78 3.80
N SER A 103 -1.22 -6.61 4.06
CA SER A 103 -0.50 -5.37 3.74
C SER A 103 -0.44 -5.12 2.23
N GLY A 104 -0.18 -6.12 1.41
CA GLY A 104 -0.19 -6.02 -0.05
C GLY A 104 -1.55 -5.56 -0.58
N LEU A 105 -2.63 -6.17 -0.09
CA LEU A 105 -4.00 -5.78 -0.43
C LEU A 105 -4.28 -4.32 -0.05
N CYS A 106 -3.89 -3.91 1.15
CA CYS A 106 -4.10 -2.53 1.63
C CYS A 106 -3.31 -1.51 0.81
N ILE A 107 -2.07 -1.81 0.46
CA ILE A 107 -1.23 -0.93 -0.37
C ILE A 107 -1.82 -0.78 -1.77
N ALA A 108 -2.24 -1.87 -2.42
CA ALA A 108 -2.93 -1.81 -3.70
C ALA A 108 -4.20 -0.96 -3.61
N GLY A 109 -4.94 -1.10 -2.51
CA GLY A 109 -6.12 -0.29 -2.22
C GLY A 109 -5.80 1.19 -2.12
N CYS A 110 -4.76 1.56 -1.40
CA CYS A 110 -4.30 2.94 -1.28
C CYS A 110 -3.92 3.54 -2.64
N TYR A 111 -3.13 2.82 -3.45
CA TYR A 111 -2.75 3.28 -4.79
C TYR A 111 -3.96 3.45 -5.71
N THR A 112 -4.87 2.47 -5.72
CA THR A 112 -6.11 2.56 -6.52
C THR A 112 -6.92 3.80 -6.17
N VAL A 113 -7.07 4.10 -4.88
CA VAL A 113 -7.80 5.29 -4.42
C VAL A 113 -7.09 6.57 -4.82
N VAL A 114 -5.78 6.65 -4.62
CA VAL A 114 -4.97 7.83 -4.97
C VAL A 114 -5.03 8.10 -6.47
N GLU A 115 -4.86 7.08 -7.31
CA GLU A 115 -4.92 7.21 -8.76
C GLU A 115 -6.31 7.63 -9.25
N ALA A 116 -7.37 7.02 -8.72
CA ALA A 116 -8.74 7.40 -9.05
C ALA A 116 -9.06 8.84 -8.63
N TRP A 117 -8.59 9.24 -7.46
CA TRP A 117 -8.78 10.61 -6.96
C TRP A 117 -8.01 11.63 -7.79
N MET A 118 -6.79 11.29 -8.18
CA MET A 118 -5.99 12.13 -9.07
C MET A 118 -6.67 12.29 -10.43
N GLN A 119 -7.14 11.20 -11.03
CA GLN A 119 -7.84 11.22 -12.32
C GLN A 119 -9.13 12.06 -12.29
N ALA A 120 -9.85 12.03 -11.18
CA ALA A 120 -11.07 12.82 -11.01
C ALA A 120 -10.81 14.35 -10.93
N LYS A 121 -9.57 14.76 -10.58
CA LYS A 121 -9.20 16.18 -10.38
C LYS A 121 -8.41 16.77 -11.53
N VAL A 122 -7.86 15.97 -12.44
CA VAL A 122 -7.08 16.46 -13.58
C VAL A 122 -7.95 16.63 -14.81
N THR A 123 -7.73 17.74 -15.54
CA THR A 123 -8.29 17.95 -16.87
C THR A 123 -7.43 17.24 -17.92
N ASN A 124 -7.96 17.04 -19.14
CA ASN A 124 -7.21 16.40 -20.22
C ASN A 124 -5.88 17.13 -20.54
N SER A 125 -5.83 18.45 -20.39
CA SER A 125 -4.63 19.26 -20.62
C SER A 125 -3.55 19.11 -19.54
N THR A 126 -3.92 18.74 -18.32
CA THR A 126 -3.01 18.61 -17.18
C THR A 126 -2.69 17.16 -16.81
N ARG A 127 -3.41 16.19 -17.40
CA ARG A 127 -3.28 14.76 -17.08
C ARG A 127 -1.86 14.23 -17.24
N GLY A 128 -1.21 14.53 -18.39
CA GLY A 128 0.15 14.05 -18.64
C GLY A 128 1.16 14.56 -17.62
N ARG A 129 1.07 15.85 -17.26
CA ARG A 129 1.96 16.48 -16.28
C ARG A 129 1.72 15.91 -14.87
N ALA A 130 0.48 15.73 -14.45
CA ALA A 130 0.14 15.16 -13.16
C ALA A 130 0.62 13.71 -13.04
N MET A 131 0.44 12.89 -14.08
CA MET A 131 0.90 11.51 -14.10
C MET A 131 2.42 11.40 -14.11
N ALA A 132 3.13 12.28 -14.82
CA ALA A 132 4.59 12.31 -14.79
C ALA A 132 5.12 12.62 -13.39
N THR A 133 4.53 13.61 -12.72
CA THR A 133 4.93 13.98 -11.34
C THR A 133 4.62 12.86 -10.31
N TYR A 134 3.57 12.10 -10.53
CA TYR A 134 3.21 10.98 -9.65
C TYR A 134 4.21 9.81 -9.71
N ARG A 135 4.85 9.58 -10.86
CA ARG A 135 5.74 8.43 -11.11
C ARG A 135 7.23 8.69 -10.84
N ILE A 136 7.61 9.93 -10.56
CA ILE A 136 8.98 10.30 -10.17
C ILE A 136 9.21 10.02 -8.70
#